data_9e0eb5ff74db068be13fb21464fb59cf
#
_entry.id   9e0eb5ff74db068be13fb21464fb59cf
#
_cell.length_a   1.000
_cell.length_b   1.000
_cell.length_c   1.000
_cell.angle_alpha   90.00
_cell.angle_beta   90.00
_cell.angle_gamma   90.00
#
_symmetry.space_group_name_H-M   'P 1'
#
loop_
_entity.id
_entity.type
_entity.pdbx_description
1 polymer ?
#
loop_
_entity_poly.entity_id
_entity_poly.type
_entity_poly.pdbx_seq_one_letter_code
_entity_poly.pdbx_strand_id
1 'polypeptide(L)'
;GGRDLELVVEDERGNGNGRLLPAGPLRESPHRERDATISIGTHTQIANALATEKSFQLTPEIDSVYPLHRPNESQSFPEFLTNLVGLKLAAIAAIGNPNKFFEVLSRLGMHLEHTLSLPDHAPIKNTDIANIEADCIFITEKDAVKCATIVDQRIWVVPMHLPLPNELIRWAQEVIQRPNPYQR
;
A
#
# COMPACT_ATOMS: atom_id res chain seq x y z
N GLY A 1 -24.07 11.36 15.84
CA GLY A 1 -24.40 11.91 14.53
C GLY A 1 -24.59 10.77 13.56
N GLY A 2 -25.65 10.83 12.72
CA GLY A 2 -25.85 9.85 11.67
C GLY A 2 -24.66 9.86 10.71
N ARG A 3 -24.30 8.71 10.19
CA ARG A 3 -23.33 8.54 9.10
C ARG A 3 -24.11 8.15 7.87
N ASP A 4 -23.76 8.70 6.72
CA ASP A 4 -24.44 8.40 5.46
C ASP A 4 -23.86 7.14 4.80
N LEU A 5 -22.60 6.80 5.13
CA LEU A 5 -21.88 5.65 4.60
C LEU A 5 -20.80 5.20 5.60
N GLU A 6 -20.67 3.90 5.81
CA GLU A 6 -19.64 3.31 6.64
C GLU A 6 -18.87 2.23 5.85
N LEU A 7 -17.59 2.48 5.64
CA LEU A 7 -16.68 1.58 4.93
C LEU A 7 -15.64 1.03 5.91
N VAL A 8 -15.36 -0.25 5.82
CA VAL A 8 -14.21 -0.86 6.50
C VAL A 8 -13.15 -1.22 5.47
N VAL A 9 -11.92 -0.81 5.74
CA VAL A 9 -10.76 -1.15 4.93
C VAL A 9 -9.98 -2.23 5.65
N GLU A 10 -9.79 -3.36 4.98
CA GLU A 10 -9.06 -4.51 5.50
C GLU A 10 -7.84 -4.79 4.61
N ASP A 11 -6.71 -5.11 5.22
CA ASP A 11 -5.54 -5.65 4.55
C ASP A 11 -5.36 -7.14 4.90
N GLU A 12 -4.28 -7.75 4.44
CA GLU A 12 -3.97 -9.18 4.64
C GLU A 12 -3.87 -9.59 6.12
N ARG A 13 -3.66 -8.63 7.03
CA ARG A 13 -3.62 -8.89 8.48
C ARG A 13 -5.01 -9.16 9.06
N GLY A 14 -6.06 -8.78 8.31
CA GLY A 14 -7.44 -8.93 8.73
C GLY A 14 -7.68 -8.33 10.12
N ASN A 15 -8.44 -9.04 10.95
CA ASN A 15 -8.76 -8.62 12.31
C ASN A 15 -7.65 -8.94 13.33
N GLY A 16 -6.47 -9.43 12.90
CA GLY A 16 -5.40 -9.85 13.80
C GLY A 16 -5.88 -10.92 14.78
N ASN A 17 -5.71 -10.69 16.09
CA ASN A 17 -6.22 -11.59 17.14
C ASN A 17 -7.71 -11.39 17.48
N GLY A 18 -8.42 -10.54 16.75
CA GLY A 18 -9.83 -10.25 16.96
C GLY A 18 -10.17 -9.45 18.22
N ARG A 19 -9.18 -8.92 18.93
CA ARG A 19 -9.38 -8.20 20.19
C ARG A 19 -9.27 -6.68 20.00
N LEU A 20 -10.00 -5.98 20.85
CA LEU A 20 -9.93 -4.51 20.91
C LEU A 20 -8.65 -4.04 21.61
N LEU A 21 -8.26 -2.80 21.34
CA LEU A 21 -7.20 -2.13 22.09
C LEU A 21 -7.51 -2.12 23.60
N PRO A 22 -6.51 -2.31 24.46
CA PRO A 22 -5.08 -2.52 24.19
C PRO A 22 -4.68 -3.98 23.93
N ALA A 23 -5.61 -4.94 24.02
CA ALA A 23 -5.32 -6.37 23.92
C ALA A 23 -5.15 -6.88 22.47
N GLY A 24 -5.51 -6.07 21.49
CA GLY A 24 -5.43 -6.37 20.06
C GLY A 24 -5.44 -5.10 19.20
N PRO A 25 -5.41 -5.25 17.87
CA PRO A 25 -5.27 -4.13 16.96
C PRO A 25 -6.57 -3.37 16.69
N LEU A 26 -7.72 -3.94 17.07
CA LEU A 26 -9.01 -3.37 16.70
C LEU A 26 -9.39 -2.18 17.57
N ARG A 27 -9.91 -1.15 16.96
CA ARG A 27 -10.48 0.03 17.65
C ARG A 27 -11.97 -0.15 17.95
N GLU A 28 -12.66 -0.96 17.14
CA GLU A 28 -14.09 -1.26 17.25
C GLU A 28 -14.33 -2.76 17.02
N SER A 29 -15.51 -3.25 17.39
CA SER A 29 -15.88 -4.66 17.18
C SER A 29 -15.87 -5.02 15.69
N PRO A 30 -15.32 -6.16 15.28
CA PRO A 30 -15.36 -6.62 13.90
C PRO A 30 -16.77 -6.99 13.44
N HIS A 31 -17.70 -7.17 14.38
CA HIS A 31 -19.11 -7.54 14.10
C HIS A 31 -20.03 -6.32 13.98
N ARG A 32 -19.49 -5.11 13.95
CA ARG A 32 -20.29 -3.92 13.73
C ARG A 32 -20.86 -3.92 12.32
N GLU A 33 -22.14 -3.56 12.17
CA GLU A 33 -22.76 -3.34 10.86
C GLU A 33 -22.02 -2.26 10.09
N ARG A 34 -21.82 -2.52 8.81
CA ARG A 34 -21.13 -1.64 7.85
C ARG A 34 -21.80 -1.76 6.49
N ASP A 35 -21.65 -0.75 5.65
CA ASP A 35 -22.26 -0.74 4.32
C ASP A 35 -21.44 -1.53 3.32
N ALA A 36 -20.11 -1.49 3.43
CA ALA A 36 -19.22 -2.31 2.61
C ALA A 36 -17.86 -2.53 3.26
N THR A 37 -17.18 -3.57 2.76
CA THR A 37 -15.78 -3.89 3.05
C THR A 37 -14.91 -3.64 1.84
N ILE A 38 -13.79 -2.95 2.03
CA ILE A 38 -12.76 -2.74 1.02
C ILE A 38 -11.53 -3.57 1.42
N SER A 39 -11.14 -4.52 0.58
CA SER A 39 -9.98 -5.35 0.78
C SER A 39 -8.82 -4.85 -0.08
N ILE A 40 -7.62 -4.69 0.52
CA ILE A 40 -6.42 -4.24 -0.18
C ILE A 40 -5.46 -5.43 -0.37
N GLY A 41 -5.14 -5.77 -1.62
CA GLY A 41 -4.24 -6.86 -1.97
C GLY A 41 -4.88 -7.93 -2.86
N THR A 42 -4.14 -8.99 -3.20
CA THR A 42 -4.59 -10.02 -4.16
C THR A 42 -5.16 -11.27 -3.52
N HIS A 43 -4.95 -11.48 -2.24
CA HIS A 43 -5.31 -12.73 -1.54
C HIS A 43 -6.23 -12.52 -0.35
N THR A 44 -6.96 -11.44 -0.32
CA THR A 44 -7.91 -11.29 0.78
C THR A 44 -9.00 -12.34 0.61
N GLN A 45 -8.90 -13.40 1.36
CA GLN A 45 -10.08 -14.20 1.64
C GLN A 45 -11.05 -13.25 2.34
N ILE A 46 -12.16 -12.97 1.70
CA ILE A 46 -13.31 -12.28 2.31
C ILE A 46 -13.86 -13.25 3.36
N ALA A 47 -13.04 -13.49 4.40
CA ALA A 47 -13.32 -14.52 5.38
C ALA A 47 -14.42 -14.13 6.36
N ASN A 48 -14.84 -12.85 6.37
CA ASN A 48 -15.78 -12.33 7.35
C ASN A 48 -16.83 -11.36 6.79
N ALA A 49 -17.01 -11.29 5.46
CA ALA A 49 -18.15 -10.55 4.95
C ALA A 49 -19.41 -11.26 5.41
N LEU A 50 -20.21 -10.62 6.26
CA LEU A 50 -21.57 -11.04 6.50
C LEU A 50 -22.27 -11.12 5.14
N ALA A 51 -23.06 -12.14 4.90
CA ALA A 51 -23.65 -12.46 3.58
C ALA A 51 -24.44 -11.32 2.91
N THR A 52 -24.59 -10.19 3.56
CA THR A 52 -25.31 -8.98 3.13
C THR A 52 -24.39 -7.80 2.81
N GLU A 53 -23.06 -7.88 3.08
CA GLU A 53 -22.15 -6.77 2.86
C GLU A 53 -21.61 -6.73 1.43
N LYS A 54 -21.64 -5.53 0.83
CA LYS A 54 -20.95 -5.27 -0.42
C LYS A 54 -19.44 -5.32 -0.17
N SER A 55 -18.69 -5.93 -1.07
CA SER A 55 -17.24 -6.01 -0.96
C SER A 55 -16.56 -5.52 -2.24
N PHE A 56 -15.45 -4.81 -2.06
CA PHE A 56 -14.63 -4.31 -3.16
C PHE A 56 -13.17 -4.67 -2.90
N GLN A 57 -12.47 -5.02 -3.97
CA GLN A 57 -11.04 -5.31 -3.91
C GLN A 57 -10.27 -4.21 -4.60
N LEU A 58 -9.24 -3.69 -3.91
CA LEU A 58 -8.29 -2.73 -4.46
C LEU A 58 -6.91 -3.36 -4.54
N THR A 59 -6.28 -3.17 -5.70
CA THR A 59 -4.90 -3.62 -5.93
C THR A 59 -3.99 -2.41 -6.05
N PRO A 60 -2.84 -2.37 -5.33
CA PRO A 60 -1.86 -1.32 -5.51
C PRO A 60 -1.31 -1.32 -6.94
N GLU A 61 -1.20 -0.13 -7.53
CA GLU A 61 -0.65 0.12 -8.86
C GLU A 61 0.52 1.11 -8.78
N ILE A 62 1.41 1.02 -9.77
CA ILE A 62 2.56 1.90 -9.96
C ILE A 62 2.52 2.41 -11.39
N ASP A 63 2.32 3.71 -11.57
CA ASP A 63 2.30 4.33 -12.89
C ASP A 63 3.70 4.78 -13.32
N SER A 64 4.47 5.29 -12.37
CA SER A 64 5.78 5.85 -12.64
C SER A 64 6.73 5.69 -11.46
N VAL A 65 8.02 5.85 -11.75
CA VAL A 65 9.10 5.89 -10.77
C VAL A 65 10.01 7.09 -11.06
N TYR A 66 10.71 7.55 -10.04
CA TYR A 66 11.66 8.66 -10.23
C TYR A 66 12.90 8.49 -9.36
N PRO A 67 14.09 9.01 -9.83
CA PRO A 67 15.29 9.04 -9.02
C PRO A 67 15.10 9.92 -7.77
N LEU A 68 15.56 9.48 -6.60
CA LEU A 68 15.36 10.20 -5.33
C LEU A 68 15.71 11.69 -5.39
N HIS A 69 16.80 12.05 -6.07
CA HIS A 69 17.27 13.43 -6.13
C HIS A 69 16.81 14.22 -7.36
N ARG A 70 16.05 13.57 -8.25
CA ARG A 70 15.57 14.16 -9.50
C ARG A 70 14.11 13.80 -9.75
N PRO A 71 13.20 14.25 -8.87
CA PRO A 71 11.77 13.85 -8.94
C PRO A 71 11.10 14.31 -10.25
N ASN A 72 11.64 15.32 -10.92
CA ASN A 72 11.15 15.80 -12.21
C ASN A 72 11.54 14.88 -13.40
N GLU A 73 12.47 13.92 -13.19
CA GLU A 73 12.86 12.93 -14.17
C GLU A 73 12.07 11.62 -13.98
N SER A 74 10.76 11.75 -13.79
CA SER A 74 9.86 10.59 -13.66
C SER A 74 9.79 9.81 -14.97
N GLN A 75 9.80 8.49 -14.86
CA GLN A 75 9.69 7.56 -15.98
C GLN A 75 8.42 6.70 -15.81
N SER A 76 7.76 6.38 -16.92
CA SER A 76 6.68 5.42 -16.95
C SER A 76 7.16 4.07 -16.41
N PHE A 77 6.42 3.46 -15.49
CA PHE A 77 6.84 2.20 -14.86
C PHE A 77 7.00 1.06 -15.87
N PRO A 78 6.11 0.84 -16.86
CA PRO A 78 6.32 -0.19 -17.88
C PRO A 78 7.59 0.00 -18.73
N GLU A 79 7.92 1.24 -19.10
CA GLU A 79 9.16 1.55 -19.83
C GLU A 79 10.40 1.33 -18.96
N PHE A 80 10.31 1.76 -17.70
CA PHE A 80 11.38 1.59 -16.73
C PHE A 80 11.72 0.11 -16.50
N LEU A 81 10.72 -0.77 -16.40
CA LEU A 81 10.93 -2.21 -16.25
C LEU A 81 11.79 -2.82 -17.36
N THR A 82 11.67 -2.34 -18.59
CA THR A 82 12.47 -2.85 -19.71
C THR A 82 13.95 -2.55 -19.54
N ASN A 83 14.29 -1.46 -18.82
CA ASN A 83 15.65 -1.04 -18.56
C ASN A 83 16.30 -1.78 -17.38
N LEU A 84 15.51 -2.54 -16.59
CA LEU A 84 15.99 -3.28 -15.42
C LEU A 84 16.54 -4.68 -15.77
N VAL A 85 16.42 -5.11 -17.02
CA VAL A 85 16.83 -6.46 -17.44
C VAL A 85 18.34 -6.63 -17.24
N GLY A 86 18.72 -7.64 -16.46
CA GLY A 86 20.12 -7.96 -16.16
C GLY A 86 20.75 -7.12 -15.05
N LEU A 87 20.03 -6.18 -14.45
CA LEU A 87 20.50 -5.41 -13.32
C LEU A 87 20.18 -6.13 -11.99
N LYS A 88 21.04 -5.93 -10.99
CA LYS A 88 20.81 -6.35 -9.61
C LYS A 88 19.88 -5.35 -8.93
N LEU A 89 18.76 -5.84 -8.42
CA LEU A 89 17.73 -5.01 -7.83
C LEU A 89 17.64 -5.25 -6.32
N ALA A 90 17.47 -4.18 -5.56
CA ALA A 90 17.21 -4.23 -4.13
C ALA A 90 16.03 -3.32 -3.75
N ALA A 91 15.43 -3.57 -2.60
CA ALA A 91 14.41 -2.70 -2.04
C ALA A 91 14.61 -2.49 -0.54
N ILE A 92 14.35 -1.28 -0.08
CA ILE A 92 14.38 -0.89 1.34
C ILE A 92 13.04 -0.29 1.70
N ALA A 93 12.49 -0.65 2.87
CA ALA A 93 11.29 -0.03 3.38
C ALA A 93 11.30 0.10 4.90
N ALA A 94 10.89 1.28 5.39
CA ALA A 94 10.73 1.61 6.80
C ALA A 94 9.26 2.03 7.09
N ILE A 95 8.33 1.16 6.72
CA ILE A 95 6.88 1.31 6.84
C ILE A 95 6.29 0.16 7.66
N GLY A 96 5.05 0.29 8.12
CA GLY A 96 4.39 -0.70 8.97
C GLY A 96 4.24 -2.12 8.38
N ASN A 97 4.27 -2.27 7.05
CA ASN A 97 4.29 -3.58 6.38
C ASN A 97 5.25 -3.56 5.18
N PRO A 98 6.58 -3.70 5.42
CA PRO A 98 7.59 -3.67 4.36
C PRO A 98 7.43 -4.82 3.36
N ASN A 99 7.05 -6.01 3.82
CA ASN A 99 6.93 -7.18 2.97
C ASN A 99 5.91 -6.97 1.85
N LYS A 100 4.81 -6.27 2.14
CA LYS A 100 3.81 -5.92 1.12
C LYS A 100 4.39 -5.09 -0.01
N PHE A 101 5.27 -4.14 0.29
CA PHE A 101 5.97 -3.37 -0.73
C PHE A 101 6.83 -4.27 -1.62
N PHE A 102 7.63 -5.16 -1.02
CA PHE A 102 8.48 -6.09 -1.77
C PHE A 102 7.67 -7.07 -2.62
N GLU A 103 6.55 -7.58 -2.10
CA GLU A 103 5.65 -8.45 -2.84
C GLU A 103 4.99 -7.75 -4.03
N VAL A 104 4.61 -6.48 -3.90
CA VAL A 104 4.07 -5.69 -5.01
C VAL A 104 5.11 -5.54 -6.11
N LEU A 105 6.34 -5.16 -5.78
CA LEU A 105 7.43 -5.04 -6.75
C LEU A 105 7.70 -6.38 -7.46
N SER A 106 7.78 -7.48 -6.71
CA SER A 106 8.02 -8.82 -7.25
C SER A 106 6.90 -9.26 -8.20
N ARG A 107 5.65 -9.01 -7.86
CA ARG A 107 4.50 -9.31 -8.72
C ARG A 107 4.49 -8.51 -10.01
N LEU A 108 4.99 -7.31 -9.98
CA LEU A 108 5.12 -6.44 -11.16
C LEU A 108 6.33 -6.79 -12.03
N GLY A 109 7.02 -7.91 -11.73
CA GLY A 109 8.10 -8.45 -12.55
C GLY A 109 9.50 -8.05 -12.11
N MET A 110 9.67 -7.40 -10.95
CA MET A 110 10.98 -7.02 -10.43
C MET A 110 11.55 -8.17 -9.60
N HIS A 111 12.69 -8.72 -10.02
CA HIS A 111 13.40 -9.74 -9.26
C HIS A 111 14.35 -9.07 -8.26
N LEU A 112 13.92 -8.98 -6.99
CA LEU A 112 14.72 -8.38 -5.93
C LEU A 112 15.72 -9.39 -5.37
N GLU A 113 17.03 -9.11 -5.50
CA GLU A 113 18.09 -9.92 -4.92
C GLU A 113 18.27 -9.64 -3.42
N HIS A 114 18.01 -8.39 -3.01
CA HIS A 114 18.10 -7.97 -1.63
C HIS A 114 16.87 -7.19 -1.20
N THR A 115 16.37 -7.48 -0.01
CA THR A 115 15.32 -6.68 0.64
C THR A 115 15.75 -6.33 2.06
N LEU A 116 15.57 -5.06 2.45
CA LEU A 116 15.87 -4.58 3.79
C LEU A 116 14.63 -3.96 4.44
N SER A 117 14.14 -4.63 5.47
CA SER A 117 13.06 -4.11 6.31
C SER A 117 13.65 -3.35 7.49
N LEU A 118 13.29 -2.09 7.64
CA LEU A 118 13.63 -1.28 8.81
C LEU A 118 12.39 -1.09 9.70
N PRO A 119 12.58 -0.77 10.98
CA PRO A 119 11.46 -0.42 11.86
C PRO A 119 10.59 0.70 11.26
N ASP A 120 9.28 0.65 11.52
CA ASP A 120 8.36 1.67 11.02
C ASP A 120 8.81 3.07 11.45
N HIS A 121 8.78 4.01 10.53
CA HIS A 121 9.28 5.38 10.67
C HIS A 121 10.79 5.54 10.91
N ALA A 122 11.59 4.48 10.90
CA ALA A 122 13.04 4.62 11.00
C ALA A 122 13.61 5.41 9.81
N PRO A 123 14.61 6.28 10.01
CA PRO A 123 15.33 6.90 8.90
C PRO A 123 16.19 5.85 8.19
N ILE A 124 16.17 5.87 6.86
CA ILE A 124 17.15 5.12 6.06
C ILE A 124 18.48 5.89 6.13
N LYS A 125 19.57 5.18 6.43
CA LYS A 125 20.90 5.77 6.60
C LYS A 125 21.83 5.36 5.46
N ASN A 126 22.88 6.15 5.22
CA ASN A 126 23.91 5.78 4.26
C ASN A 126 24.56 4.42 4.58
N THR A 127 24.67 4.05 5.86
CA THR A 127 25.17 2.75 6.30
C THR A 127 24.28 1.58 5.89
N ASP A 128 22.98 1.80 5.80
CA ASP A 128 22.02 0.76 5.40
C ASP A 128 22.15 0.47 3.89
N ILE A 129 22.54 1.46 3.11
CA ILE A 129 22.66 1.41 1.65
C ILE A 129 24.05 0.92 1.22
N ALA A 130 25.09 1.31 1.97
CA ALA A 130 26.50 1.08 1.60
C ALA A 130 26.84 -0.40 1.40
N ASN A 131 26.16 -1.31 2.11
CA ASN A 131 26.40 -2.74 2.06
C ASN A 131 25.49 -3.48 1.05
N ILE A 132 24.62 -2.75 0.34
CA ILE A 132 23.72 -3.33 -0.65
C ILE A 132 24.42 -3.38 -2.01
N GLU A 133 24.71 -4.57 -2.48
CA GLU A 133 25.24 -4.81 -3.83
C GLU A 133 24.08 -4.85 -4.82
N ALA A 134 23.67 -3.68 -5.32
CA ALA A 134 22.63 -3.56 -6.32
C ALA A 134 22.90 -2.39 -7.26
N ASP A 135 22.40 -2.49 -8.49
CA ASP A 135 22.43 -1.42 -9.49
C ASP A 135 21.28 -0.41 -9.28
N CYS A 136 20.13 -0.89 -8.78
CA CYS A 136 18.99 -0.07 -8.42
C CYS A 136 18.45 -0.47 -7.04
N ILE A 137 18.11 0.54 -6.23
CA ILE A 137 17.53 0.38 -4.88
C ILE A 137 16.19 1.09 -4.85
N PHE A 138 15.12 0.37 -4.58
CA PHE A 138 13.77 0.89 -4.56
C PHE A 138 13.30 1.21 -3.16
N ILE A 139 12.71 2.39 -2.98
CA ILE A 139 12.12 2.84 -1.73
C ILE A 139 10.69 3.34 -1.94
N THR A 140 9.89 3.37 -0.87
CA THR A 140 8.55 3.95 -0.93
C THR A 140 8.62 5.48 -0.97
N GLU A 141 7.58 6.14 -1.47
CA GLU A 141 7.45 7.60 -1.42
C GLU A 141 7.45 8.11 0.04
N LYS A 142 6.85 7.36 0.96
CA LYS A 142 6.86 7.67 2.39
C LYS A 142 8.26 7.64 3.00
N ASP A 143 9.13 6.79 2.49
CA ASP A 143 10.54 6.72 2.94
C ASP A 143 11.40 7.79 2.29
N ALA A 144 11.10 8.18 1.05
CA ALA A 144 11.85 9.20 0.31
C ALA A 144 11.93 10.53 1.06
N VAL A 145 10.85 10.94 1.75
CA VAL A 145 10.83 12.19 2.55
C VAL A 145 11.82 12.19 3.71
N LYS A 146 12.28 11.00 4.13
CA LYS A 146 13.25 10.84 5.22
C LYS A 146 14.69 10.72 4.72
N CYS A 147 14.88 10.69 3.40
CA CYS A 147 16.17 10.43 2.74
C CYS A 147 16.90 11.71 2.26
N ALA A 148 16.57 12.89 2.83
CA ALA A 148 17.12 14.17 2.38
C ALA A 148 18.68 14.27 2.44
N THR A 149 19.33 13.49 3.30
CA THR A 149 20.78 13.48 3.47
C THR A 149 21.50 12.35 2.72
N ILE A 150 20.74 11.52 2.01
CA ILE A 150 21.31 10.39 1.26
C ILE A 150 21.69 10.89 -0.13
N VAL A 151 22.90 10.54 -0.58
CA VAL A 151 23.45 10.97 -1.87
C VAL A 151 23.80 9.76 -2.73
N ASP A 152 22.92 8.77 -2.80
CA ASP A 152 23.12 7.59 -3.63
C ASP A 152 22.25 7.65 -4.90
N GLN A 153 22.90 7.62 -6.06
CA GLN A 153 22.25 7.75 -7.37
C GLN A 153 21.46 6.48 -7.78
N ARG A 154 21.68 5.37 -7.08
CA ARG A 154 20.97 4.10 -7.35
C ARG A 154 19.54 4.08 -6.81
N ILE A 155 19.15 5.09 -6.02
CA ILE A 155 17.85 5.07 -5.32
C ILE A 155 16.75 5.61 -6.21
N TRP A 156 15.74 4.78 -6.37
CA TRP A 156 14.49 5.06 -7.09
C TRP A 156 13.31 5.06 -6.15
N VAL A 157 12.51 6.08 -6.23
CA VAL A 157 11.25 6.20 -5.48
C VAL A 157 10.13 5.60 -6.28
N VAL A 158 9.33 4.78 -5.61
CA VAL A 158 8.19 4.06 -6.20
C VAL A 158 6.90 4.55 -5.55
N PRO A 159 6.20 5.53 -6.11
CA PRO A 159 4.87 5.91 -5.70
C PRO A 159 3.90 4.76 -5.97
N MET A 160 3.13 4.38 -4.95
CA MET A 160 2.06 3.40 -5.09
C MET A 160 0.73 4.07 -4.78
N HIS A 161 -0.27 3.81 -5.59
CA HIS A 161 -1.62 4.29 -5.36
C HIS A 161 -2.63 3.14 -5.42
N LEU A 162 -3.83 3.40 -4.93
CA LEU A 162 -4.94 2.46 -4.92
C LEU A 162 -6.06 3.07 -5.78
N PRO A 163 -6.17 2.72 -7.06
CA PRO A 163 -7.24 3.24 -7.89
C PRO A 163 -8.59 2.76 -7.37
N LEU A 164 -9.54 3.68 -7.24
CA LEU A 164 -10.89 3.33 -6.84
C LEU A 164 -11.66 2.78 -8.04
N PRO A 165 -12.19 1.55 -7.96
CA PRO A 165 -13.00 0.99 -9.04
C PRO A 165 -14.25 1.84 -9.29
N ASN A 166 -14.62 2.01 -10.56
CA ASN A 166 -15.84 2.73 -10.94
C ASN A 166 -17.11 2.13 -10.29
N GLU A 167 -17.10 0.84 -10.03
CA GLU A 167 -18.20 0.16 -9.34
C GLU A 167 -18.34 0.65 -7.88
N LEU A 168 -17.22 0.81 -7.16
CA LEU A 168 -17.23 1.36 -5.80
C LEU A 168 -17.75 2.81 -5.80
N ILE A 169 -17.27 3.63 -6.75
CA ILE A 169 -17.70 5.03 -6.85
C ILE A 169 -19.20 5.12 -7.10
N ARG A 170 -19.71 4.39 -8.08
CA ARG A 170 -21.16 4.38 -8.40
C ARG A 170 -21.99 3.90 -7.23
N TRP A 171 -21.60 2.79 -6.62
CA TRP A 171 -22.28 2.24 -5.47
C TRP A 171 -22.33 3.24 -4.29
N ALA A 172 -21.21 3.89 -3.98
CA ALA A 172 -21.15 4.90 -2.92
C ALA A 172 -22.08 6.09 -3.20
N GLN A 173 -22.12 6.56 -4.45
CA GLN A 173 -23.03 7.63 -4.87
C GLN A 173 -24.50 7.21 -4.71
N GLU A 174 -24.86 5.99 -5.09
CA GLU A 174 -26.23 5.46 -4.92
C GLU A 174 -26.63 5.37 -3.44
N VAL A 175 -25.71 4.92 -2.56
CA VAL A 175 -25.99 4.82 -1.13
C VAL A 175 -26.21 6.19 -0.50
N ILE A 176 -25.33 7.16 -0.80
CA ILE A 176 -25.41 8.53 -0.26
C ILE A 176 -26.69 9.27 -0.74
N GLN A 177 -27.15 8.96 -1.96
CA GLN A 177 -28.36 9.59 -2.52
C GLN A 177 -29.66 8.95 -1.99
N ARG A 178 -29.61 7.82 -1.30
CA ARG A 178 -30.82 7.23 -0.70
C ARG A 178 -31.35 8.14 0.39
N PRO A 179 -32.69 8.38 0.44
CA PRO A 179 -33.26 9.12 1.54
C PRO A 179 -32.95 8.43 2.86
N ASN A 180 -32.36 9.16 3.79
CA ASN A 180 -32.07 8.63 5.12
C ASN A 180 -33.39 8.35 5.85
N PRO A 181 -33.74 7.08 6.14
CA PRO A 181 -35.02 6.73 6.79
C PRO A 181 -35.14 7.30 8.21
N TYR A 182 -34.06 7.82 8.78
CA TYR A 182 -34.03 8.40 10.13
C TYR A 182 -34.02 9.94 10.15
N GLN A 183 -34.17 10.61 9.00
CA GLN A 183 -34.45 12.04 8.94
C GLN A 183 -35.97 12.28 8.98
N ARG A 184 -36.53 12.15 10.14
CA ARG A 184 -37.87 12.70 10.51
C ARG A 184 -37.74 13.53 11.77
#